data_4da1a61e1b4ad2f972db0904627c8765
#
_entry.id   4da1a61e1b4ad2f972db0904627c8765
#
_cell.length_a   1.000
_cell.length_b   1.000
_cell.length_c   1.000
_cell.angle_alpha   90.00
_cell.angle_beta   90.00
_cell.angle_gamma   90.00
#
_symmetry.space_group_name_H-M   'P 1'
#
loop_
_entity.id
_entity.type
_entity.pdbx_description
1 polymer ?
#
loop_
_entity_poly.entity_id
_entity_poly.type
_entity_poly.pdbx_seq_one_letter_code
_entity_poly.pdbx_strand_id
1 'polypeptide(L)'
;MIKQDTLENQAKFVYLGIGSNLGNKKINIEKAKFQIEKNGIKIDACSSFYETDSWPDNNFPKYFNIVLRAKTFFKPQDLLKKIKEIEILIGRKMSLKNYPRVCDIDIIDYDQKNLKINYINQQLIIPHPKMHERNFVLLPLYEISKNWLHPKKNKKIFDLLRDLGINNLRSIKQL
;
A
#
# COMPACT_ATOMS: atom_id res chain seq x y z
N MET A 1 -22.74 -21.76 20.16
CA MET A 1 -21.41 -21.99 19.59
C MET A 1 -21.37 -21.78 18.06
N ILE A 2 -22.28 -20.94 17.49
CA ILE A 2 -22.43 -20.75 16.01
C ILE A 2 -22.05 -19.33 15.54
N LYS A 3 -21.69 -18.40 16.44
CA LYS A 3 -21.42 -16.98 16.06
C LYS A 3 -19.97 -16.64 15.72
N GLN A 4 -19.00 -17.50 15.97
CA GLN A 4 -17.59 -17.22 15.65
C GLN A 4 -17.22 -17.60 14.20
N ASP A 5 -17.78 -18.66 13.64
CA ASP A 5 -17.45 -19.13 12.27
C ASP A 5 -17.97 -18.22 11.15
N THR A 6 -19.04 -17.45 11.38
CA THR A 6 -19.63 -16.56 10.38
C THR A 6 -18.83 -15.28 10.16
N LEU A 7 -18.03 -14.82 11.12
CA LEU A 7 -17.19 -13.62 11.00
C LEU A 7 -15.84 -13.89 10.30
N GLU A 8 -15.34 -15.13 10.35
CA GLU A 8 -14.09 -15.49 9.65
C GLU A 8 -14.27 -15.59 8.13
N ASN A 9 -15.49 -15.82 7.64
CA ASN A 9 -15.79 -16.04 6.23
C ASN A 9 -16.23 -14.75 5.47
N GLN A 10 -16.06 -13.57 6.08
CA GLN A 10 -16.34 -12.30 5.42
C GLN A 10 -15.09 -11.71 4.79
N ALA A 11 -15.20 -11.25 3.52
CA ALA A 11 -14.14 -10.53 2.85
C ALA A 11 -13.76 -9.27 3.64
N LYS A 12 -12.46 -9.05 3.86
CA LYS A 12 -11.90 -7.91 4.59
C LYS A 12 -11.46 -6.82 3.62
N PHE A 13 -11.73 -5.57 3.96
CA PHE A 13 -11.18 -4.45 3.22
C PHE A 13 -9.70 -4.26 3.55
N VAL A 14 -8.90 -4.05 2.50
CA VAL A 14 -7.48 -3.77 2.62
C VAL A 14 -7.12 -2.57 1.76
N TYR A 15 -6.14 -1.78 2.22
CA TYR A 15 -5.52 -0.74 1.43
C TYR A 15 -4.09 -1.15 1.11
N LEU A 16 -3.74 -1.12 -0.19
CA LEU A 16 -2.43 -1.50 -0.69
C LEU A 16 -1.80 -0.29 -1.38
N GLY A 17 -0.58 0.07 -0.96
CA GLY A 17 0.24 1.05 -1.67
C GLY A 17 1.11 0.33 -2.70
N ILE A 18 1.14 0.77 -3.95
CA ILE A 18 1.98 0.20 -4.99
C ILE A 18 2.89 1.28 -5.55
N GLY A 19 4.20 1.00 -5.54
CA GLY A 19 5.22 1.89 -6.06
C GLY A 19 6.12 1.21 -7.10
N SER A 20 6.57 1.97 -8.10
CA SER A 20 7.55 1.53 -9.10
C SER A 20 8.45 2.71 -9.49
N ASN A 21 9.78 2.50 -9.52
CA ASN A 21 10.73 3.51 -10.00
C ASN A 21 11.80 2.93 -10.96
N LEU A 22 11.60 1.71 -11.48
CA LEU A 22 12.53 1.07 -12.41
C LEU A 22 11.77 0.58 -13.64
N GLY A 23 12.32 0.81 -14.84
CA GLY A 23 11.72 0.41 -16.11
C GLY A 23 10.43 1.18 -16.43
N ASN A 24 9.47 0.52 -17.10
CA ASN A 24 8.18 1.14 -17.39
C ASN A 24 7.27 1.07 -16.17
N LYS A 25 7.32 2.12 -15.35
CA LYS A 25 6.65 2.22 -14.06
C LYS A 25 5.13 2.00 -14.17
N LYS A 26 4.48 2.57 -15.19
CA LYS A 26 3.04 2.43 -15.40
C LYS A 26 2.67 0.98 -15.73
N ILE A 27 3.38 0.36 -16.67
CA ILE A 27 3.16 -1.05 -17.03
C ILE A 27 3.39 -1.97 -15.82
N ASN A 28 4.42 -1.70 -15.00
CA ASN A 28 4.70 -2.50 -13.83
C ASN A 28 3.55 -2.45 -12.81
N ILE A 29 2.99 -1.26 -12.57
CA ILE A 29 1.85 -1.08 -11.67
C ILE A 29 0.59 -1.75 -12.23
N GLU A 30 0.32 -1.64 -13.54
CA GLU A 30 -0.81 -2.33 -14.16
C GLU A 30 -0.66 -3.86 -14.09
N LYS A 31 0.56 -4.40 -14.29
CA LYS A 31 0.84 -5.82 -14.06
C LYS A 31 0.59 -6.23 -12.61
N ALA A 32 0.95 -5.38 -11.64
CA ALA A 32 0.68 -5.64 -10.22
C ALA A 32 -0.82 -5.72 -9.95
N LYS A 33 -1.62 -4.78 -10.45
CA LYS A 33 -3.08 -4.79 -10.33
C LYS A 33 -3.67 -6.07 -10.92
N PHE A 34 -3.26 -6.44 -12.14
CA PHE A 34 -3.71 -7.67 -12.77
C PHE A 34 -3.40 -8.92 -11.94
N GLN A 35 -2.17 -9.03 -11.41
CA GLN A 35 -1.78 -10.17 -10.57
C GLN A 35 -2.50 -10.19 -9.22
N ILE A 36 -2.79 -9.04 -8.63
CA ILE A 36 -3.60 -8.91 -7.41
C ILE A 36 -4.99 -9.51 -7.65
N GLU A 37 -5.68 -9.11 -8.71
CA GLU A 37 -7.00 -9.63 -9.04
C GLU A 37 -6.97 -11.12 -9.41
N LYS A 38 -6.01 -11.54 -10.22
CA LYS A 38 -5.82 -12.96 -10.60
C LYS A 38 -5.64 -13.88 -9.39
N ASN A 39 -5.08 -13.36 -8.30
CA ASN A 39 -4.88 -14.09 -7.04
C ASN A 39 -6.05 -13.94 -6.05
N GLY A 40 -7.23 -13.48 -6.49
CA GLY A 40 -8.45 -13.45 -5.68
C GLY A 40 -8.55 -12.27 -4.71
N ILE A 41 -7.75 -11.23 -4.91
CA ILE A 41 -7.84 -9.96 -4.17
C ILE A 41 -8.61 -8.98 -5.06
N LYS A 42 -9.90 -8.78 -4.80
CA LYS A 42 -10.79 -7.99 -5.65
C LYS A 42 -10.57 -6.49 -5.44
N ILE A 43 -10.09 -5.80 -6.47
CA ILE A 43 -9.93 -4.34 -6.44
C ILE A 43 -11.30 -3.67 -6.48
N ASP A 44 -11.55 -2.75 -5.54
CA ASP A 44 -12.78 -2.00 -5.36
C ASP A 44 -12.62 -0.52 -5.76
N ALA A 45 -11.44 0.07 -5.50
CA ALA A 45 -11.09 1.40 -5.95
C ALA A 45 -9.58 1.53 -6.19
N CYS A 46 -9.20 2.41 -7.11
CA CYS A 46 -7.82 2.72 -7.45
C CYS A 46 -7.65 4.23 -7.57
N SER A 47 -6.59 4.77 -6.95
CA SER A 47 -6.25 6.19 -7.11
C SER A 47 -5.66 6.49 -8.48
N SER A 48 -5.55 7.78 -8.79
CA SER A 48 -4.67 8.29 -9.85
C SER A 48 -3.21 7.90 -9.59
N PHE A 49 -2.35 8.03 -10.61
CA PHE A 49 -0.91 7.93 -10.45
C PHE A 49 -0.35 9.19 -9.81
N TYR A 50 0.59 9.03 -8.89
CA TYR A 50 1.32 10.10 -8.23
C TYR A 50 2.81 9.93 -8.44
N GLU A 51 3.47 10.98 -8.93
CA GLU A 51 4.93 11.01 -9.11
C GLU A 51 5.59 11.65 -7.90
N THR A 52 6.63 11.00 -7.37
CA THR A 52 7.46 11.50 -6.27
C THR A 52 8.93 11.25 -6.51
N ASP A 53 9.78 12.06 -5.91
CA ASP A 53 11.21 11.79 -5.85
C ASP A 53 11.49 10.51 -5.06
N SER A 54 12.62 9.87 -5.35
CA SER A 54 13.12 8.74 -4.57
C SER A 54 13.69 9.22 -3.25
N TRP A 55 13.54 8.42 -2.20
CA TRP A 55 14.11 8.68 -0.90
C TRP A 55 14.93 7.46 -0.43
N PRO A 56 16.09 7.61 0.16
CA PRO A 56 16.76 8.85 0.60
C PRO A 56 17.58 9.55 -0.50
N ASP A 57 17.77 8.95 -1.66
CA ASP A 57 18.60 9.46 -2.75
C ASP A 57 17.75 9.97 -3.91
N ASN A 58 17.72 11.28 -4.10
CA ASN A 58 16.97 11.94 -5.16
C ASN A 58 17.59 11.75 -6.56
N ASN A 59 18.80 11.20 -6.66
CA ASN A 59 19.43 10.85 -7.95
C ASN A 59 18.82 9.58 -8.55
N PHE A 60 18.13 8.77 -7.76
CA PHE A 60 17.40 7.63 -8.27
C PHE A 60 16.16 8.06 -9.06
N PRO A 61 15.70 7.23 -10.02
CA PRO A 61 14.50 7.53 -10.79
C PRO A 61 13.28 7.77 -9.88
N LYS A 62 12.46 8.75 -10.25
CA LYS A 62 11.20 9.07 -9.54
C LYS A 62 10.25 7.88 -9.51
N TYR A 63 9.54 7.75 -8.42
CA TYR A 63 8.47 6.77 -8.28
C TYR A 63 7.18 7.20 -8.96
N PHE A 64 6.45 6.21 -9.51
CA PHE A 64 5.00 6.28 -9.65
C PHE A 64 4.38 5.48 -8.53
N ASN A 65 3.40 6.07 -7.86
CA ASN A 65 2.71 5.48 -6.73
C ASN A 65 1.20 5.52 -6.96
N ILE A 66 0.50 4.50 -6.49
CA ILE A 66 -0.96 4.45 -6.37
C ILE A 66 -1.33 3.85 -5.02
N VAL A 67 -2.58 4.06 -4.61
CA VAL A 67 -3.21 3.29 -3.53
C VAL A 67 -4.45 2.58 -4.09
N LEU A 68 -4.60 1.31 -3.74
CA LEU A 68 -5.78 0.50 -4.02
C LEU A 68 -6.58 0.30 -2.74
N ARG A 69 -7.92 0.31 -2.86
CA ARG A 69 -8.81 -0.33 -1.93
C ARG A 69 -9.26 -1.65 -2.55
N ALA A 70 -9.14 -2.74 -1.80
CA ALA A 70 -9.49 -4.07 -2.28
C ALA A 70 -10.17 -4.89 -1.18
N LYS A 71 -10.80 -6.00 -1.59
CA LYS A 71 -11.40 -7.01 -0.71
C LYS A 71 -10.62 -8.31 -0.83
N THR A 72 -10.40 -8.97 0.31
CA THR A 72 -9.70 -10.24 0.38
C THR A 72 -10.26 -11.16 1.47
N PHE A 73 -10.14 -12.47 1.25
CA PHE A 73 -10.37 -13.49 2.27
C PHE A 73 -9.05 -13.95 2.94
N PHE A 74 -7.90 -13.54 2.44
CA PHE A 74 -6.62 -13.89 3.02
C PHE A 74 -6.46 -13.28 4.42
N LYS A 75 -5.97 -14.07 5.37
CA LYS A 75 -5.44 -13.55 6.64
C LYS A 75 -4.23 -12.64 6.37
N PRO A 76 -3.88 -11.71 7.27
CA PRO A 76 -2.81 -10.74 7.01
C PRO A 76 -1.46 -11.36 6.62
N GLN A 77 -1.08 -12.51 7.22
CA GLN A 77 0.16 -13.21 6.89
C GLN A 77 0.13 -13.80 5.47
N ASP A 78 -1.01 -14.42 5.10
CA ASP A 78 -1.18 -15.03 3.78
C ASP A 78 -1.26 -13.96 2.70
N LEU A 79 -1.91 -12.82 3.00
CA LEU A 79 -1.92 -11.66 2.13
C LEU A 79 -0.48 -11.13 1.90
N LEU A 80 0.32 -10.98 2.97
CA LEU A 80 1.71 -10.54 2.85
C LEU A 80 2.52 -11.51 1.97
N LYS A 81 2.39 -12.81 2.21
CA LYS A 81 3.06 -13.85 1.40
C LYS A 81 2.68 -13.71 -0.07
N LYS A 82 1.37 -13.61 -0.34
CA LYS A 82 0.85 -13.45 -1.71
C LYS A 82 1.37 -12.19 -2.40
N ILE A 83 1.43 -11.06 -1.70
CA ILE A 83 1.98 -9.81 -2.21
C ILE A 83 3.46 -9.98 -2.57
N LYS A 84 4.26 -10.64 -1.73
CA LYS A 84 5.68 -10.87 -2.03
C LYS A 84 5.89 -11.80 -3.22
N GLU A 85 5.06 -12.82 -3.40
CA GLU A 85 5.04 -13.65 -4.61
C GLU A 85 4.74 -12.82 -5.88
N ILE A 86 3.76 -11.91 -5.80
CA ILE A 86 3.41 -11.01 -6.91
C ILE A 86 4.58 -10.07 -7.25
N GLU A 87 5.24 -9.45 -6.27
CA GLU A 87 6.40 -8.60 -6.50
C GLU A 87 7.51 -9.34 -7.26
N ILE A 88 7.81 -10.57 -6.86
CA ILE A 88 8.82 -11.42 -7.52
C ILE A 88 8.39 -11.75 -8.96
N LEU A 89 7.12 -12.10 -9.17
CA LEU A 89 6.59 -12.43 -10.48
C LEU A 89 6.67 -11.26 -11.48
N ILE A 90 6.53 -10.01 -10.98
CA ILE A 90 6.66 -8.79 -11.81
C ILE A 90 8.12 -8.48 -12.15
N GLY A 91 9.07 -9.10 -11.46
CA GLY A 91 10.50 -8.94 -11.71
C GLY A 91 11.26 -8.21 -10.59
N ARG A 92 10.70 -8.13 -9.38
CA ARG A 92 11.43 -7.64 -8.22
C ARG A 92 12.59 -8.59 -7.91
N LYS A 93 13.81 -8.06 -7.98
CA LYS A 93 15.03 -8.77 -7.56
C LYS A 93 15.38 -8.41 -6.13
N MET A 94 16.11 -9.27 -5.44
CA MET A 94 16.75 -8.92 -4.18
C MET A 94 17.74 -7.78 -4.42
N SER A 95 17.56 -6.68 -3.73
CA SER A 95 18.41 -5.50 -3.81
C SER A 95 18.62 -4.93 -2.41
N LEU A 96 19.62 -4.07 -2.27
CA LEU A 96 19.83 -3.34 -1.03
C LEU A 96 18.59 -2.51 -0.68
N LYS A 97 18.42 -2.23 0.60
CA LYS A 97 17.32 -1.41 1.09
C LYS A 97 17.34 -0.03 0.40
N ASN A 98 16.18 0.47 0.00
CA ASN A 98 15.98 1.76 -0.67
C ASN A 98 16.54 1.87 -2.11
N TYR A 99 17.02 0.79 -2.71
CA TYR A 99 17.42 0.80 -4.13
C TYR A 99 16.20 0.80 -5.06
N PRO A 100 16.38 1.26 -6.32
CA PRO A 100 15.32 1.23 -7.33
C PRO A 100 14.75 -0.18 -7.53
N ARG A 101 13.42 -0.24 -7.72
CA ARG A 101 12.71 -1.51 -7.87
C ARG A 101 11.58 -1.44 -8.87
N VAL A 102 11.36 -2.57 -9.55
CA VAL A 102 10.30 -2.73 -10.54
C VAL A 102 8.92 -2.59 -9.90
N CYS A 103 8.75 -3.17 -8.71
CA CYS A 103 7.49 -3.13 -7.99
C CYS A 103 7.72 -3.25 -6.47
N ASP A 104 6.95 -2.48 -5.71
CA ASP A 104 6.89 -2.51 -4.26
C ASP A 104 5.43 -2.43 -3.84
N ILE A 105 4.95 -3.38 -3.02
CA ILE A 105 3.57 -3.43 -2.58
C ILE A 105 3.54 -3.50 -1.05
N ASP A 106 3.03 -2.44 -0.43
CA ASP A 106 2.87 -2.33 1.02
C ASP A 106 1.40 -2.54 1.42
N ILE A 107 1.15 -3.30 2.49
CA ILE A 107 -0.15 -3.34 3.15
C ILE A 107 -0.25 -2.10 4.04
N ILE A 108 -1.07 -1.14 3.63
CA ILE A 108 -1.27 0.13 4.35
C ILE A 108 -2.20 -0.07 5.54
N ASP A 109 -3.34 -0.70 5.31
CA ASP A 109 -4.37 -0.98 6.31
C ASP A 109 -5.05 -2.31 5.99
N TYR A 110 -5.53 -2.99 7.01
CA TYR A 110 -6.28 -4.23 6.92
C TYR A 110 -7.46 -4.18 7.88
N ASP A 111 -8.66 -4.01 7.32
CA ASP A 111 -9.95 -4.04 8.03
C ASP A 111 -9.99 -3.08 9.24
N GLN A 112 -9.32 -1.93 9.14
CA GLN A 112 -9.19 -0.91 10.21
C GLN A 112 -8.61 -1.47 11.53
N LYS A 113 -7.80 -2.53 11.45
CA LYS A 113 -7.24 -3.19 12.63
C LYS A 113 -5.83 -2.72 12.98
N ASN A 114 -5.52 -2.76 14.27
CA ASN A 114 -4.16 -2.63 14.76
C ASN A 114 -3.57 -4.02 14.95
N LEU A 115 -2.63 -4.41 14.10
CA LEU A 115 -2.03 -5.74 14.12
C LEU A 115 -0.51 -5.66 14.19
N LYS A 116 0.07 -6.58 14.94
CA LYS A 116 1.52 -6.80 15.04
C LYS A 116 1.76 -8.30 14.95
N ILE A 117 2.27 -8.75 13.82
CA ILE A 117 2.34 -10.16 13.46
C ILE A 117 3.78 -10.49 13.11
N ASN A 118 4.34 -11.52 13.75
CA ASN A 118 5.66 -12.03 13.38
C ASN A 118 5.53 -12.90 12.13
N TYR A 119 6.36 -12.63 11.14
CA TYR A 119 6.37 -13.34 9.86
C TYR A 119 7.81 -13.62 9.43
N ILE A 120 8.22 -14.86 9.49
CA ILE A 120 9.60 -15.30 9.19
C ILE A 120 10.59 -14.48 10.05
N ASN A 121 11.48 -13.70 9.42
CA ASN A 121 12.51 -12.87 10.09
C ASN A 121 12.12 -11.39 10.16
N GLN A 122 10.84 -11.05 9.98
CA GLN A 122 10.34 -9.67 10.01
C GLN A 122 9.00 -9.58 10.72
N GLN A 123 8.59 -8.37 11.03
CA GLN A 123 7.32 -8.09 11.68
C GLN A 123 6.41 -7.31 10.73
N LEU A 124 5.21 -7.85 10.48
CA LEU A 124 4.14 -7.12 9.83
C LEU A 124 3.43 -6.26 10.87
N ILE A 125 3.43 -4.95 10.66
CA ILE A 125 2.72 -3.97 11.50
C ILE A 125 1.67 -3.28 10.63
N ILE A 126 0.42 -3.34 11.06
CA ILE A 126 -0.73 -2.71 10.40
C ILE A 126 -1.43 -1.79 11.41
N PRO A 127 -1.79 -0.56 11.07
CA PRO A 127 -1.46 0.12 9.82
C PRO A 127 0.05 0.28 9.62
N HIS A 128 0.48 0.43 8.37
CA HIS A 128 1.90 0.55 8.05
C HIS A 128 2.54 1.69 8.86
N PRO A 129 3.62 1.45 9.62
CA PRO A 129 4.08 2.36 10.68
C PRO A 129 4.47 3.76 10.21
N LYS A 130 4.93 3.90 8.96
CA LYS A 130 5.33 5.18 8.37
C LYS A 130 4.31 5.80 7.42
N MET A 131 3.10 5.23 7.30
CA MET A 131 2.13 5.71 6.30
C MET A 131 1.74 7.17 6.51
N HIS A 132 1.64 7.60 7.77
CA HIS A 132 1.21 8.93 8.16
C HIS A 132 2.26 10.03 7.93
N GLU A 133 3.47 9.65 7.54
CA GLU A 133 4.58 10.54 7.18
C GLU A 133 4.83 10.59 5.66
N ARG A 134 4.00 9.88 4.88
CA ARG A 134 4.23 9.67 3.45
C ARG A 134 3.11 10.29 2.61
N ASN A 135 3.42 11.40 1.92
CA ASN A 135 2.46 12.05 1.02
C ASN A 135 1.98 11.12 -0.10
N PHE A 136 2.87 10.28 -0.64
CA PHE A 136 2.58 9.30 -1.67
C PHE A 136 1.72 8.11 -1.22
N VAL A 137 1.39 8.04 0.07
CA VAL A 137 0.37 7.15 0.63
C VAL A 137 -0.88 7.94 0.97
N LEU A 138 -0.75 9.07 1.68
CA LEU A 138 -1.89 9.80 2.20
C LEU A 138 -2.73 10.49 1.12
N LEU A 139 -2.11 11.11 0.10
CA LEU A 139 -2.84 11.78 -0.98
C LEU A 139 -3.64 10.78 -1.84
N PRO A 140 -3.04 9.69 -2.36
CA PRO A 140 -3.82 8.68 -3.08
C PRO A 140 -4.88 8.01 -2.22
N LEU A 141 -4.61 7.78 -0.92
CA LEU A 141 -5.60 7.22 0.00
C LEU A 141 -6.77 8.18 0.22
N TYR A 142 -6.51 9.48 0.36
CA TYR A 142 -7.55 10.51 0.49
C TYR A 142 -8.44 10.57 -0.76
N GLU A 143 -7.86 10.45 -1.95
CA GLU A 143 -8.60 10.43 -3.22
C GLU A 143 -9.69 9.36 -3.22
N ILE A 144 -9.37 8.14 -2.78
CA ILE A 144 -10.29 6.99 -2.86
C ILE A 144 -11.06 6.72 -1.56
N SER A 145 -10.70 7.39 -0.45
CA SER A 145 -11.32 7.13 0.85
C SER A 145 -11.23 8.35 1.78
N LYS A 146 -11.97 9.42 1.45
CA LYS A 146 -11.97 10.72 2.17
C LYS A 146 -12.31 10.62 3.66
N ASN A 147 -13.08 9.61 4.04
CA ASN A 147 -13.53 9.40 5.42
C ASN A 147 -12.67 8.39 6.19
N TRP A 148 -11.55 7.93 5.60
CA TRP A 148 -10.69 6.97 6.27
C TRP A 148 -10.12 7.54 7.58
N LEU A 149 -10.20 6.71 8.63
CA LEU A 149 -9.70 7.02 9.96
C LEU A 149 -8.48 6.14 10.26
N HIS A 150 -7.40 6.74 10.74
CA HIS A 150 -6.20 5.97 11.11
C HIS A 150 -6.48 5.15 12.38
N PRO A 151 -6.54 3.81 12.31
CA PRO A 151 -7.06 2.98 13.41
C PRO A 151 -6.25 3.09 14.70
N LYS A 152 -4.96 3.43 14.62
CA LYS A 152 -4.10 3.59 15.81
C LYS A 152 -4.05 5.03 16.34
N LYS A 153 -4.06 6.03 15.44
CA LYS A 153 -3.92 7.45 15.82
C LYS A 153 -5.26 8.13 16.07
N ASN A 154 -6.36 7.51 15.66
CA ASN A 154 -7.72 8.05 15.71
C ASN A 154 -7.82 9.46 15.06
N LYS A 155 -7.06 9.66 13.97
CA LYS A 155 -7.05 10.87 13.15
C LYS A 155 -7.67 10.61 11.79
N LYS A 156 -8.49 11.53 11.29
CA LYS A 156 -8.99 11.50 9.91
C LYS A 156 -7.84 11.67 8.93
N ILE A 157 -7.98 11.09 7.74
CA ILE A 157 -6.99 11.22 6.66
C ILE A 157 -6.67 12.69 6.34
N PHE A 158 -7.67 13.58 6.39
CA PHE A 158 -7.50 15.02 6.17
C PHE A 158 -6.57 15.66 7.22
N ASP A 159 -6.72 15.29 8.50
CA ASP A 159 -5.85 15.80 9.57
C ASP A 159 -4.41 15.32 9.41
N LEU A 160 -4.21 14.07 8.98
CA LEU A 160 -2.88 13.54 8.67
C LEU A 160 -2.23 14.28 7.50
N LEU A 161 -2.98 14.62 6.47
CA LEU A 161 -2.49 15.44 5.34
C LEU A 161 -2.08 16.84 5.81
N ARG A 162 -2.89 17.48 6.66
CA ARG A 162 -2.55 18.79 7.24
C ARG A 162 -1.27 18.73 8.06
N ASP A 163 -1.07 17.65 8.83
CA ASP A 163 0.11 17.45 9.67
C ASP A 163 1.41 17.29 8.83
N LEU A 164 1.34 16.81 7.58
CA LEU A 164 2.48 16.74 6.67
C LEU A 164 3.06 18.11 6.28
N GLY A 165 2.26 19.15 6.33
CA GLY A 165 2.64 20.50 5.92
C GLY A 165 2.69 20.72 4.41
N ILE A 166 2.56 21.99 4.00
CA ILE A 166 2.37 22.39 2.61
C ILE A 166 3.55 22.01 1.69
N ASN A 167 4.79 22.12 2.18
CA ASN A 167 5.97 21.80 1.37
C ASN A 167 6.01 20.32 0.99
N ASN A 168 5.64 19.44 1.91
CA ASN A 168 5.58 18.01 1.65
C ASN A 168 4.45 17.67 0.66
N LEU A 169 3.30 18.35 0.77
CA LEU A 169 2.18 18.16 -0.16
C LEU A 169 2.49 18.69 -1.57
N ARG A 170 3.33 19.72 -1.72
CA ARG A 170 3.75 20.26 -3.03
C ARG A 170 4.84 19.43 -3.71
N SER A 171 5.54 18.55 -3.00
CA SER A 171 6.61 17.71 -3.56
C SER A 171 6.09 16.49 -4.35
N ILE A 172 4.78 16.30 -4.43
CA ILE A 172 4.13 15.19 -5.14
C ILE A 172 3.27 15.75 -6.29
N LYS A 173 3.31 15.07 -7.43
CA LYS A 173 2.53 15.45 -8.61
C LYS A 173 1.53 14.35 -8.96
N GLN A 174 0.25 14.69 -9.01
CA GLN A 174 -0.77 13.82 -9.62
C GLN A 174 -0.65 13.88 -11.14
N LEU A 175 -0.72 12.72 -11.81
CA LEU A 175 -0.54 12.53 -13.25
C LEU A 175 -1.88 12.28 -13.95
#